data_6d2ffea991a3955d22453b84f82451cd
#
_entry.id   6d2ffea991a3955d22453b84f82451cd
#
_cell.length_a   1.000
_cell.length_b   1.000
_cell.length_c   1.000
_cell.angle_alpha   90.00
_cell.angle_beta   90.00
_cell.angle_gamma   90.00
#
_symmetry.space_group_name_H-M   'P 1'
#
loop_
_entity.id
_entity.type
_entity.pdbx_description
1 polymer ?
#
loop_
_entity_poly.entity_id
_entity_poly.type
_entity_poly.pdbx_seq_one_letter_code
_entity_poly.pdbx_strand_id
1 'polypeptide(L)'
;MGILELKPGFYFTGALDHDLRVFDIIMYTEYGTTYNSYVLKTANHTVLFETAKAKCLDSWLEKVGSITPIDQVDYLVVSHTEPDHSGSVERLLELNPRLKIVATGCAINFLKEIVNRDFYSIAIKDGQTLELDDKTLEFMVVPNLHWPDTMYTYIRQDKVLVTCDSFGSHYACDGILASAVTDQEGYWKATKYYYDCIIGPFKSFMLDALKRVRPLELEMICPGHGPVLDTGIPHMLDTYEQWSTVINPNPRPTVIIPYVSAYGYTGQLAQSIAQGITDKGGIDVRLYDMVEADAGKVAEELLYADGFLLGTPTIVGEALKPIWDLTTGMFAGTHGGKVASAFGSYG
;
A
#
# COMPACT_ATOMS: atom_id res chain seq x y z
N MET A 1 -11.75 -13.46 -21.42
CA MET A 1 -10.72 -14.36 -20.87
C MET A 1 -11.41 -15.41 -20.03
N GLY A 2 -11.04 -16.70 -20.18
CA GLY A 2 -11.61 -17.78 -19.38
C GLY A 2 -11.22 -17.67 -17.88
N ILE A 3 -11.96 -18.40 -17.04
CA ILE A 3 -11.61 -18.52 -15.63
C ILE A 3 -10.34 -19.36 -15.51
N LEU A 4 -9.38 -18.89 -14.70
CA LEU A 4 -8.17 -19.64 -14.37
C LEU A 4 -8.33 -20.26 -12.98
N GLU A 5 -8.27 -21.59 -12.90
CA GLU A 5 -8.14 -22.29 -11.63
C GLU A 5 -6.67 -22.30 -11.21
N LEU A 6 -6.38 -21.65 -10.08
CA LEU A 6 -5.02 -21.49 -9.54
C LEU A 6 -4.59 -22.69 -8.69
N LYS A 7 -5.52 -23.23 -7.90
CA LYS A 7 -5.43 -24.44 -7.08
C LYS A 7 -6.78 -25.14 -7.10
N PRO A 8 -6.91 -26.40 -6.72
CA PRO A 8 -8.19 -27.08 -6.68
C PRO A 8 -9.25 -26.30 -5.89
N GLY A 9 -10.29 -25.83 -6.58
CA GLY A 9 -11.35 -25.00 -6.03
C GLY A 9 -10.99 -23.53 -5.80
N PHE A 10 -9.80 -23.07 -6.16
CA PHE A 10 -9.37 -21.68 -6.00
C PHE A 10 -9.15 -21.03 -7.37
N TYR A 11 -9.91 -19.99 -7.67
CA TYR A 11 -10.05 -19.40 -9.01
C TYR A 11 -9.69 -17.93 -9.01
N PHE A 12 -9.04 -17.47 -10.08
CA PHE A 12 -8.88 -16.05 -10.37
C PHE A 12 -10.13 -15.51 -11.08
N THR A 13 -10.71 -14.44 -10.55
CA THR A 13 -11.90 -13.77 -11.13
C THR A 13 -11.69 -12.30 -11.43
N GLY A 14 -10.48 -11.79 -11.21
CA GLY A 14 -10.14 -10.39 -11.40
C GLY A 14 -10.32 -9.86 -12.83
N ALA A 15 -10.20 -8.56 -13.00
CA ALA A 15 -10.27 -7.86 -14.27
C ALA A 15 -8.88 -7.34 -14.68
N LEU A 16 -8.57 -7.42 -15.98
CA LEU A 16 -7.37 -6.84 -16.59
C LEU A 16 -7.73 -5.53 -17.28
N ASP A 17 -6.92 -4.52 -17.09
CA ASP A 17 -7.07 -3.19 -17.69
C ASP A 17 -5.75 -2.78 -18.38
N HIS A 18 -5.55 -3.31 -19.57
CA HIS A 18 -4.33 -3.06 -20.37
C HIS A 18 -4.18 -1.60 -20.80
N ASP A 19 -5.30 -0.87 -20.90
CA ASP A 19 -5.33 0.48 -21.45
C ASP A 19 -5.27 1.57 -20.37
N LEU A 20 -5.28 1.21 -19.10
CA LEU A 20 -5.13 2.18 -18.02
C LEU A 20 -3.75 2.83 -18.10
N ARG A 21 -3.69 4.17 -18.10
CA ARG A 21 -2.43 4.93 -18.15
C ARG A 21 -2.20 5.78 -16.92
N VAL A 22 -3.23 6.03 -16.14
CA VAL A 22 -3.13 6.75 -14.86
C VAL A 22 -4.02 6.06 -13.84
N PHE A 23 -3.40 5.56 -12.77
CA PHE A 23 -4.08 4.99 -11.62
C PHE A 23 -4.22 6.08 -10.54
N ASP A 24 -5.40 6.20 -9.95
CA ASP A 24 -5.73 7.14 -8.87
C ASP A 24 -5.25 8.59 -9.10
N ILE A 25 -5.30 9.03 -10.38
CA ILE A 25 -4.95 10.39 -10.83
C ILE A 25 -3.44 10.70 -10.77
N ILE A 26 -2.65 9.98 -9.99
CA ILE A 26 -1.25 10.32 -9.67
C ILE A 26 -0.21 9.31 -10.14
N MET A 27 -0.58 8.04 -10.38
CA MET A 27 0.38 6.98 -10.75
C MET A 27 0.29 6.67 -12.26
N TYR A 28 1.38 6.83 -12.98
CA TYR A 28 1.44 6.44 -14.38
C TYR A 28 1.62 4.92 -14.53
N THR A 29 0.72 4.28 -15.27
CA THR A 29 0.68 2.82 -15.48
C THR A 29 1.04 2.46 -16.91
N GLU A 30 2.32 2.41 -17.22
CA GLU A 30 2.84 2.12 -18.57
C GLU A 30 2.33 0.78 -19.11
N TYR A 31 2.20 -0.21 -18.23
CA TYR A 31 1.83 -1.59 -18.56
C TYR A 31 0.37 -1.94 -18.20
N GLY A 32 -0.48 -0.93 -17.99
CA GLY A 32 -1.83 -1.14 -17.49
C GLY A 32 -1.87 -1.60 -16.03
N THR A 33 -2.98 -2.19 -15.62
CA THR A 33 -3.16 -2.76 -14.28
C THR A 33 -4.10 -3.96 -14.30
N THR A 34 -4.25 -4.60 -13.16
CA THR A 34 -5.31 -5.58 -12.90
C THR A 34 -6.04 -5.23 -11.61
N TYR A 35 -7.27 -5.68 -11.46
CA TYR A 35 -8.04 -5.64 -10.23
C TYR A 35 -8.30 -7.09 -9.85
N ASN A 36 -7.43 -7.64 -9.00
CA ASN A 36 -7.45 -9.07 -8.70
C ASN A 36 -8.52 -9.38 -7.65
N SER A 37 -9.28 -10.39 -7.94
CA SER A 37 -10.26 -10.99 -7.03
C SER A 37 -10.21 -12.50 -7.21
N TYR A 38 -10.56 -13.23 -6.15
CA TYR A 38 -10.44 -14.68 -6.15
C TYR A 38 -11.69 -15.32 -5.56
N VAL A 39 -11.97 -16.55 -5.97
CA VAL A 39 -13.04 -17.38 -5.41
C VAL A 39 -12.43 -18.66 -4.88
N LEU A 40 -12.66 -18.97 -3.61
CA LEU A 40 -12.40 -20.28 -3.02
C LEU A 40 -13.73 -21.02 -2.84
N LYS A 41 -13.84 -22.18 -3.47
CA LYS A 41 -14.99 -23.06 -3.35
C LYS A 41 -14.57 -24.35 -2.67
N THR A 42 -15.17 -24.64 -1.51
CA THR A 42 -15.01 -25.89 -0.79
C THR A 42 -16.26 -26.76 -0.98
N ALA A 43 -16.39 -27.85 -0.24
CA ALA A 43 -17.53 -28.75 -0.38
C ALA A 43 -18.88 -28.05 -0.04
N ASN A 44 -18.91 -27.19 0.97
CA ASN A 44 -20.15 -26.57 1.47
C ASN A 44 -20.07 -25.03 1.53
N HIS A 45 -18.91 -24.41 1.29
CA HIS A 45 -18.75 -22.97 1.39
C HIS A 45 -18.14 -22.36 0.14
N THR A 46 -18.50 -21.11 -0.12
CA THR A 46 -17.86 -20.27 -1.14
C THR A 46 -17.41 -18.96 -0.52
N VAL A 47 -16.14 -18.62 -0.75
CA VAL A 47 -15.50 -17.40 -0.27
C VAL A 47 -15.02 -16.57 -1.44
N LEU A 48 -15.39 -15.30 -1.47
CA LEU A 48 -14.75 -14.31 -2.32
C LEU A 48 -13.62 -13.63 -1.57
N PHE A 49 -12.52 -13.32 -2.25
CA PHE A 49 -11.45 -12.44 -1.78
C PHE A 49 -11.44 -11.22 -2.69
N GLU A 50 -11.63 -10.06 -2.10
CA GLU A 50 -11.76 -8.77 -2.76
C GLU A 50 -12.94 -8.71 -3.75
N THR A 51 -13.26 -7.49 -4.18
CA THR A 51 -14.15 -7.25 -5.32
C THR A 51 -13.36 -6.61 -6.46
N ALA A 52 -14.00 -6.32 -7.57
CA ALA A 52 -13.41 -5.52 -8.64
C ALA A 52 -13.83 -4.05 -8.51
N LYS A 53 -13.04 -3.15 -9.06
CA LYS A 53 -13.39 -1.74 -9.23
C LYS A 53 -14.77 -1.61 -9.88
N ALA A 54 -15.58 -0.66 -9.44
CA ALA A 54 -16.97 -0.50 -9.88
C ALA A 54 -17.15 -0.49 -11.41
N LYS A 55 -16.18 0.05 -12.17
CA LYS A 55 -16.22 0.03 -13.66
C LYS A 55 -16.16 -1.38 -14.27
N CYS A 56 -15.65 -2.37 -13.53
CA CYS A 56 -15.50 -3.75 -13.98
C CYS A 56 -16.61 -4.67 -13.44
N LEU A 57 -17.58 -4.12 -12.70
CA LEU A 57 -18.58 -4.87 -11.95
C LEU A 57 -19.29 -5.96 -12.77
N ASP A 58 -19.85 -5.60 -13.92
CA ASP A 58 -20.68 -6.55 -14.70
C ASP A 58 -19.85 -7.74 -15.18
N SER A 59 -18.68 -7.48 -15.76
CA SER A 59 -17.78 -8.54 -16.24
C SER A 59 -17.23 -9.40 -15.11
N TRP A 60 -17.01 -8.81 -13.94
CA TRP A 60 -16.59 -9.53 -12.75
C TRP A 60 -17.69 -10.42 -12.19
N LEU A 61 -18.94 -9.91 -12.09
CA LEU A 61 -20.11 -10.69 -11.68
C LEU A 61 -20.37 -11.89 -12.62
N GLU A 62 -20.19 -11.71 -13.92
CA GLU A 62 -20.29 -12.83 -14.89
C GLU A 62 -19.25 -13.92 -14.59
N LYS A 63 -18.01 -13.54 -14.30
CA LYS A 63 -16.94 -14.50 -13.95
C LYS A 63 -17.25 -15.23 -12.65
N VAL A 64 -17.60 -14.52 -11.59
CA VAL A 64 -17.98 -15.14 -10.32
C VAL A 64 -19.20 -16.03 -10.51
N GLY A 65 -20.22 -15.54 -11.21
CA GLY A 65 -21.47 -16.27 -11.49
C GLY A 65 -21.29 -17.56 -12.29
N SER A 66 -20.21 -17.67 -13.08
CA SER A 66 -19.88 -18.89 -13.80
C SER A 66 -19.22 -19.98 -12.92
N ILE A 67 -18.72 -19.60 -11.74
CA ILE A 67 -18.19 -20.55 -10.73
C ILE A 67 -19.28 -20.89 -9.73
N THR A 68 -20.01 -19.88 -9.24
CA THR A 68 -21.05 -20.04 -8.23
C THR A 68 -22.09 -18.93 -8.36
N PRO A 69 -23.39 -19.20 -8.16
CA PRO A 69 -24.40 -18.14 -8.07
C PRO A 69 -24.04 -17.15 -6.94
N ILE A 70 -24.22 -15.86 -7.19
CA ILE A 70 -23.84 -14.80 -6.23
C ILE A 70 -24.57 -14.94 -4.90
N ASP A 71 -25.83 -15.37 -4.91
CA ASP A 71 -26.65 -15.59 -3.71
C ASP A 71 -26.24 -16.84 -2.90
N GLN A 72 -25.30 -17.65 -3.42
CA GLN A 72 -24.71 -18.81 -2.74
C GLN A 72 -23.31 -18.54 -2.21
N VAL A 73 -22.80 -17.31 -2.32
CA VAL A 73 -21.54 -16.91 -1.70
C VAL A 73 -21.77 -16.71 -0.20
N ASP A 74 -21.00 -17.39 0.64
CA ASP A 74 -21.14 -17.33 2.10
C ASP A 74 -20.36 -16.18 2.72
N TYR A 75 -19.14 -15.94 2.21
CA TYR A 75 -18.20 -14.98 2.77
C TYR A 75 -17.56 -14.11 1.69
N LEU A 76 -17.37 -12.85 2.02
CA LEU A 76 -16.47 -11.93 1.32
C LEU A 76 -15.35 -11.52 2.26
N VAL A 77 -14.12 -11.91 1.97
CA VAL A 77 -12.93 -11.41 2.64
C VAL A 77 -12.54 -10.09 1.99
N VAL A 78 -12.53 -9.02 2.79
CA VAL A 78 -12.05 -7.70 2.37
C VAL A 78 -10.75 -7.44 3.13
N SER A 79 -9.65 -7.60 2.41
CA SER A 79 -8.31 -7.40 2.98
C SER A 79 -7.98 -5.93 3.17
N HIS A 80 -8.64 -5.04 2.39
CA HIS A 80 -8.41 -3.61 2.34
C HIS A 80 -9.63 -2.91 1.72
N THR A 81 -9.97 -1.71 2.19
CA THR A 81 -11.23 -1.05 1.81
C THR A 81 -11.08 0.03 0.75
N GLU A 82 -9.92 0.19 0.12
CA GLU A 82 -9.77 1.10 -1.02
C GLU A 82 -10.81 0.76 -2.11
N PRO A 83 -11.41 1.78 -2.76
CA PRO A 83 -12.57 1.56 -3.66
C PRO A 83 -12.31 0.65 -4.87
N ASP A 84 -11.08 0.43 -5.26
CA ASP A 84 -10.75 -0.51 -6.33
C ASP A 84 -10.80 -1.98 -5.90
N HIS A 85 -10.74 -2.26 -4.59
CA HIS A 85 -10.97 -3.57 -3.97
C HIS A 85 -12.38 -3.71 -3.40
N SER A 86 -12.96 -2.63 -2.88
CA SER A 86 -14.24 -2.65 -2.15
C SER A 86 -15.41 -2.05 -2.92
N GLY A 87 -15.17 -1.39 -4.06
CA GLY A 87 -16.17 -0.58 -4.77
C GLY A 87 -17.40 -1.33 -5.28
N SER A 88 -17.37 -2.66 -5.31
CA SER A 88 -18.52 -3.48 -5.69
C SER A 88 -19.24 -4.13 -4.51
N VAL A 89 -18.82 -3.85 -3.26
CA VAL A 89 -19.40 -4.46 -2.04
C VAL A 89 -20.88 -4.11 -1.90
N GLU A 90 -21.27 -2.85 -2.09
CA GLU A 90 -22.68 -2.44 -2.01
C GLU A 90 -23.56 -3.27 -2.94
N ARG A 91 -23.14 -3.44 -4.19
CA ARG A 91 -23.87 -4.22 -5.19
C ARG A 91 -23.95 -5.70 -4.82
N LEU A 92 -22.89 -6.27 -4.28
CA LEU A 92 -22.92 -7.66 -3.78
C LEU A 92 -23.92 -7.83 -2.65
N LEU A 93 -24.00 -6.91 -1.70
CA LEU A 93 -24.96 -6.94 -0.60
C LEU A 93 -26.40 -6.78 -1.07
N GLU A 94 -26.66 -6.09 -2.19
CA GLU A 94 -27.98 -6.07 -2.82
C GLU A 94 -28.34 -7.43 -3.43
N LEU A 95 -27.40 -8.08 -4.09
CA LEU A 95 -27.60 -9.37 -4.75
C LEU A 95 -27.64 -10.54 -3.75
N ASN A 96 -26.89 -10.41 -2.65
CA ASN A 96 -26.82 -11.40 -1.58
C ASN A 96 -26.87 -10.74 -0.19
N PRO A 97 -28.06 -10.40 0.33
CA PRO A 97 -28.20 -9.79 1.66
C PRO A 97 -27.74 -10.66 2.84
N ARG A 98 -27.46 -11.95 2.61
CA ARG A 98 -26.97 -12.88 3.63
C ARG A 98 -25.46 -13.01 3.66
N LEU A 99 -24.76 -12.38 2.69
CA LEU A 99 -23.31 -12.37 2.59
C LEU A 99 -22.68 -11.87 3.88
N LYS A 100 -21.70 -12.61 4.39
CA LYS A 100 -20.94 -12.20 5.58
C LYS A 100 -19.60 -11.60 5.15
N ILE A 101 -19.36 -10.35 5.53
CA ILE A 101 -18.07 -9.69 5.28
C ILE A 101 -17.10 -10.10 6.38
N VAL A 102 -15.93 -10.61 5.97
CA VAL A 102 -14.83 -11.00 6.86
C VAL A 102 -13.71 -9.97 6.66
N ALA A 103 -13.45 -9.16 7.66
CA ALA A 103 -12.52 -8.05 7.58
C ALA A 103 -12.01 -7.63 8.95
N THR A 104 -10.99 -6.78 9.04
CA THR A 104 -10.58 -6.17 10.31
C THR A 104 -11.69 -5.27 10.88
N GLY A 105 -11.65 -5.02 12.18
CA GLY A 105 -12.61 -4.08 12.79
C GLY A 105 -12.52 -2.67 12.20
N CYS A 106 -11.33 -2.26 11.76
CA CYS A 106 -11.10 -1.00 11.06
C CYS A 106 -11.81 -0.98 9.70
N ALA A 107 -11.59 -2.03 8.89
CA ALA A 107 -12.23 -2.20 7.58
C ALA A 107 -13.76 -2.22 7.68
N ILE A 108 -14.33 -2.92 8.67
CA ILE A 108 -15.78 -2.96 8.89
C ILE A 108 -16.33 -1.55 9.16
N ASN A 109 -15.62 -0.74 9.95
CA ASN A 109 -16.07 0.63 10.20
C ASN A 109 -16.01 1.49 8.92
N PHE A 110 -14.95 1.36 8.11
CA PHE A 110 -14.88 2.04 6.82
C PHE A 110 -15.97 1.58 5.85
N LEU A 111 -16.21 0.28 5.76
CA LEU A 111 -17.27 -0.27 4.89
C LEU A 111 -18.66 0.22 5.26
N LYS A 112 -18.97 0.44 6.54
CA LYS A 112 -20.26 1.01 6.96
C LYS A 112 -20.48 2.40 6.37
N GLU A 113 -19.43 3.22 6.32
CA GLU A 113 -19.48 4.55 5.72
C GLU A 113 -19.51 4.50 4.18
N ILE A 114 -18.86 3.50 3.57
CA ILE A 114 -18.82 3.31 2.12
C ILE A 114 -20.17 2.83 1.59
N VAL A 115 -20.76 1.80 2.23
CA VAL A 115 -21.99 1.16 1.74
C VAL A 115 -23.27 1.76 2.33
N ASN A 116 -23.17 2.58 3.38
CA ASN A 116 -24.29 3.29 4.03
C ASN A 116 -25.50 2.38 4.36
N ARG A 117 -25.25 1.13 4.75
CA ARG A 117 -26.27 0.16 5.14
C ARG A 117 -25.72 -0.88 6.09
N ASP A 118 -26.60 -1.55 6.83
CA ASP A 118 -26.24 -2.68 7.67
C ASP A 118 -25.90 -3.91 6.84
N PHE A 119 -24.92 -4.68 7.30
CA PHE A 119 -24.53 -5.97 6.74
C PHE A 119 -24.02 -6.92 7.83
N TYR A 120 -24.04 -8.22 7.54
CA TYR A 120 -23.44 -9.22 8.42
C TYR A 120 -21.92 -9.19 8.27
N SER A 121 -21.20 -9.21 9.41
CA SER A 121 -19.74 -9.17 9.40
C SER A 121 -19.12 -10.02 10.49
N ILE A 122 -17.88 -10.45 10.24
CA ILE A 122 -16.99 -11.12 11.18
C ILE A 122 -15.76 -10.23 11.30
N ALA A 123 -15.61 -9.58 12.46
CA ALA A 123 -14.44 -8.77 12.76
C ALA A 123 -13.26 -9.66 13.11
N ILE A 124 -12.24 -9.65 12.27
CA ILE A 124 -11.03 -10.47 12.43
C ILE A 124 -10.05 -9.80 13.39
N LYS A 125 -9.49 -10.62 14.26
CA LYS A 125 -8.31 -10.30 15.07
C LYS A 125 -7.07 -10.97 14.48
N ASP A 126 -5.92 -10.44 14.79
CA ASP A 126 -4.65 -10.99 14.36
C ASP A 126 -4.46 -12.45 14.80
N GLY A 127 -4.04 -13.31 13.87
CA GLY A 127 -3.86 -14.75 14.09
C GLY A 127 -5.16 -15.56 14.21
N GLN A 128 -6.32 -14.94 14.02
CA GLN A 128 -7.60 -15.66 14.03
C GLN A 128 -7.72 -16.56 12.79
N THR A 129 -8.43 -17.68 12.92
CA THR A 129 -8.73 -18.60 11.82
C THR A 129 -10.23 -18.69 11.53
N LEU A 130 -10.54 -19.03 10.30
CA LEU A 130 -11.88 -19.45 9.85
C LEU A 130 -11.76 -20.84 9.21
N GLU A 131 -12.41 -21.80 9.81
CA GLU A 131 -12.43 -23.19 9.32
C GLU A 131 -13.56 -23.35 8.30
N LEU A 132 -13.24 -23.89 7.13
CA LEU A 132 -14.16 -24.08 6.01
C LEU A 132 -13.97 -25.49 5.42
N ASP A 133 -14.75 -26.45 5.84
CA ASP A 133 -14.65 -27.84 5.40
C ASP A 133 -13.20 -28.40 5.56
N ASP A 134 -12.49 -28.57 4.45
CA ASP A 134 -11.11 -29.04 4.38
C ASP A 134 -10.07 -27.90 4.31
N LYS A 135 -10.49 -26.64 4.41
CA LYS A 135 -9.61 -25.46 4.32
C LYS A 135 -9.63 -24.63 5.59
N THR A 136 -8.49 -24.08 5.93
CA THR A 136 -8.33 -23.14 7.04
C THR A 136 -7.80 -21.81 6.50
N LEU A 137 -8.57 -20.74 6.67
CA LEU A 137 -8.10 -19.39 6.43
C LEU A 137 -7.49 -18.84 7.72
N GLU A 138 -6.23 -18.45 7.68
CA GLU A 138 -5.53 -17.78 8.77
C GLU A 138 -5.31 -16.33 8.42
N PHE A 139 -5.70 -15.41 9.31
CA PHE A 139 -5.66 -13.98 9.06
C PHE A 139 -4.49 -13.33 9.79
N MET A 140 -3.73 -12.52 9.08
CA MET A 140 -2.64 -11.70 9.60
C MET A 140 -2.99 -10.23 9.43
N VAL A 141 -3.25 -9.52 10.54
CA VAL A 141 -3.47 -8.08 10.50
C VAL A 141 -2.12 -7.38 10.28
N VAL A 142 -2.03 -6.62 9.20
CA VAL A 142 -0.81 -5.94 8.75
C VAL A 142 -1.13 -4.46 8.47
N PRO A 143 -1.40 -3.67 9.51
CA PRO A 143 -1.86 -2.30 9.34
C PRO A 143 -0.81 -1.46 8.63
N ASN A 144 -1.27 -0.47 7.84
CA ASN A 144 -0.44 0.42 7.03
C ASN A 144 0.34 -0.29 5.89
N LEU A 145 -0.21 -1.39 5.36
CA LEU A 145 0.25 -1.99 4.12
C LEU A 145 -0.88 -2.01 3.06
N HIS A 146 -1.34 -0.84 2.44
CA HIS A 146 -0.80 0.49 2.82
C HIS A 146 -1.79 1.34 3.64
N TRP A 147 -3.01 0.87 3.88
CA TRP A 147 -4.00 1.50 4.74
C TRP A 147 -4.04 0.84 6.13
N PRO A 148 -4.64 1.52 7.17
CA PRO A 148 -4.66 1.01 8.54
C PRO A 148 -5.51 -0.25 8.74
N ASP A 149 -6.37 -0.58 7.79
CA ASP A 149 -7.32 -1.70 7.82
C ASP A 149 -6.81 -3.00 7.20
N THR A 150 -5.61 -2.99 6.61
CA THR A 150 -5.10 -4.10 5.80
C THR A 150 -4.84 -5.37 6.61
N MET A 151 -5.20 -6.51 6.01
CA MET A 151 -4.85 -7.85 6.48
C MET A 151 -4.48 -8.76 5.32
N TYR A 152 -3.66 -9.79 5.59
CA TYR A 152 -3.42 -10.91 4.67
C TYR A 152 -4.23 -12.12 5.09
N THR A 153 -4.52 -12.99 4.14
CA THR A 153 -5.17 -14.28 4.40
C THR A 153 -4.32 -15.42 3.86
N TYR A 154 -3.92 -16.34 4.74
CA TYR A 154 -3.19 -17.54 4.38
C TYR A 154 -4.11 -18.76 4.33
N ILE A 155 -4.23 -19.40 3.16
CA ILE A 155 -4.97 -20.65 2.96
C ILE A 155 -3.99 -21.78 3.21
N ARG A 156 -4.03 -22.35 4.42
CA ARG A 156 -3.00 -23.28 4.93
C ARG A 156 -2.76 -24.48 4.02
N GLN A 157 -3.82 -25.18 3.64
CA GLN A 157 -3.73 -26.43 2.88
C GLN A 157 -3.21 -26.22 1.47
N ASP A 158 -3.50 -25.06 0.88
CA ASP A 158 -3.07 -24.70 -0.48
C ASP A 158 -1.73 -23.96 -0.51
N LYS A 159 -1.22 -23.53 0.67
CA LYS A 159 0.00 -22.72 0.81
C LYS A 159 -0.08 -21.42 -0.01
N VAL A 160 -1.26 -20.83 -0.05
CA VAL A 160 -1.58 -19.61 -0.79
C VAL A 160 -1.72 -18.44 0.17
N LEU A 161 -1.04 -17.34 -0.12
CA LEU A 161 -1.16 -16.09 0.63
C LEU A 161 -1.85 -15.03 -0.23
N VAL A 162 -3.01 -14.55 0.20
CA VAL A 162 -3.71 -13.39 -0.39
C VAL A 162 -3.26 -12.14 0.35
N THR A 163 -2.67 -11.17 -0.35
CA THR A 163 -1.93 -10.06 0.25
C THR A 163 -2.50 -8.67 -0.05
N CYS A 164 -3.58 -8.60 -0.81
CA CYS A 164 -4.01 -7.33 -1.35
C CYS A 164 -2.84 -6.60 -2.06
N ASP A 165 -2.56 -5.33 -1.74
CA ASP A 165 -1.57 -4.53 -2.47
C ASP A 165 -0.11 -4.94 -2.29
N SER A 166 0.22 -5.62 -1.21
CA SER A 166 1.60 -6.06 -1.01
C SER A 166 2.02 -7.07 -2.06
N PHE A 167 3.26 -6.93 -2.55
CA PHE A 167 3.85 -7.74 -3.62
C PHE A 167 3.18 -7.56 -4.99
N GLY A 168 2.33 -6.53 -5.14
CA GLY A 168 1.64 -6.19 -6.36
C GLY A 168 2.48 -5.40 -7.36
N SER A 169 1.87 -5.16 -8.53
CA SER A 169 2.42 -4.29 -9.58
C SER A 169 1.30 -3.78 -10.50
N HIS A 170 1.46 -2.58 -11.06
CA HIS A 170 0.62 -2.18 -12.19
C HIS A 170 1.20 -2.73 -13.49
N TYR A 171 0.91 -4.02 -13.71
CA TYR A 171 1.33 -4.77 -14.87
C TYR A 171 0.24 -5.75 -15.30
N ALA A 172 -0.43 -5.48 -16.40
CA ALA A 172 -1.45 -6.36 -16.94
C ALA A 172 -0.78 -7.48 -17.77
N CYS A 173 -0.95 -8.72 -17.34
CA CYS A 173 -0.43 -9.93 -18.02
C CYS A 173 -1.59 -10.86 -18.38
N ASP A 174 -1.77 -11.16 -19.67
CA ASP A 174 -2.84 -12.04 -20.14
C ASP A 174 -2.79 -13.44 -19.54
N GLY A 175 -1.60 -13.93 -19.23
CA GLY A 175 -1.40 -15.22 -18.56
C GLY A 175 -1.71 -15.23 -17.07
N ILE A 176 -1.96 -14.05 -16.46
CA ILE A 176 -2.29 -13.84 -15.04
C ILE A 176 -1.15 -14.24 -14.08
N LEU A 177 -0.38 -15.28 -14.40
CA LEU A 177 0.69 -15.83 -13.57
C LEU A 177 2.03 -15.14 -13.82
N ALA A 178 2.85 -14.99 -12.80
CA ALA A 178 4.20 -14.46 -12.92
C ALA A 178 5.09 -15.31 -13.85
N SER A 179 4.87 -16.62 -13.88
CA SER A 179 5.55 -17.54 -14.82
C SER A 179 5.20 -17.29 -16.29
N ALA A 180 4.08 -16.62 -16.58
CA ALA A 180 3.66 -16.26 -17.93
C ALA A 180 4.21 -14.91 -18.41
N VAL A 181 4.86 -14.13 -17.54
CA VAL A 181 5.42 -12.83 -17.89
C VAL A 181 6.64 -13.01 -18.78
N THR A 182 6.58 -12.53 -20.01
CA THR A 182 7.67 -12.58 -20.99
C THR A 182 8.59 -11.37 -20.92
N ASP A 183 8.05 -10.17 -20.66
CA ASP A 183 8.82 -8.94 -20.47
C ASP A 183 9.19 -8.78 -18.98
N GLN A 184 10.26 -9.44 -18.56
CA GLN A 184 10.74 -9.40 -17.18
C GLN A 184 11.28 -8.01 -16.78
N GLU A 185 11.89 -7.28 -17.70
CA GLU A 185 12.42 -5.94 -17.43
C GLU A 185 11.26 -4.96 -17.14
N GLY A 186 10.26 -4.92 -18.00
CA GLY A 186 9.06 -4.10 -17.82
C GLY A 186 8.29 -4.46 -16.55
N TYR A 187 8.17 -5.75 -16.24
CA TYR A 187 7.52 -6.23 -15.01
C TYR A 187 8.23 -5.72 -13.75
N TRP A 188 9.55 -5.88 -13.67
CA TRP A 188 10.31 -5.43 -12.50
C TRP A 188 10.36 -3.90 -12.39
N LYS A 189 10.37 -3.19 -13.52
CA LYS A 189 10.23 -1.72 -13.55
C LYS A 189 8.87 -1.29 -12.97
N ALA A 190 7.79 -1.92 -13.40
CA ALA A 190 6.45 -1.66 -12.88
C ALA A 190 6.32 -2.01 -11.39
N THR A 191 6.87 -3.16 -10.98
CA THR A 191 6.87 -3.62 -9.57
C THR A 191 7.64 -2.64 -8.67
N LYS A 192 8.81 -2.17 -9.13
CA LYS A 192 9.59 -1.19 -8.36
C LYS A 192 8.87 0.14 -8.21
N TYR A 193 8.28 0.64 -9.30
CA TYR A 193 7.52 1.89 -9.28
C TYR A 193 6.28 1.78 -8.37
N TYR A 194 5.55 0.65 -8.47
CA TYR A 194 4.42 0.36 -7.59
C TYR A 194 4.86 0.33 -6.12
N TYR A 195 5.95 -0.40 -5.82
CA TYR A 195 6.51 -0.44 -4.49
C TYR A 195 6.82 0.97 -3.97
N ASP A 196 7.49 1.81 -4.76
CA ASP A 196 7.90 3.15 -4.33
C ASP A 196 6.70 4.05 -4.00
N CYS A 197 5.61 3.92 -4.76
CA CYS A 197 4.41 4.74 -4.56
C CYS A 197 3.52 4.23 -3.42
N ILE A 198 3.33 2.91 -3.31
CA ILE A 198 2.32 2.29 -2.45
C ILE A 198 2.92 1.79 -1.13
N ILE A 199 4.03 1.07 -1.18
CA ILE A 199 4.64 0.41 -0.01
C ILE A 199 5.81 1.21 0.56
N GLY A 200 6.55 1.92 -0.29
CA GLY A 200 7.75 2.66 0.07
C GLY A 200 7.60 3.62 1.26
N PRO A 201 6.47 4.32 1.44
CA PRO A 201 6.21 5.12 2.64
C PRO A 201 6.09 4.29 3.93
N PHE A 202 5.84 2.98 3.82
CA PHE A 202 5.50 2.07 4.93
C PHE A 202 6.57 1.00 5.18
N LYS A 203 7.84 1.27 4.89
CA LYS A 203 8.97 0.31 4.94
C LYS A 203 9.05 -0.49 6.24
N SER A 204 8.89 0.14 7.40
CA SER A 204 8.95 -0.54 8.70
C SER A 204 7.83 -1.58 8.87
N PHE A 205 6.61 -1.25 8.42
CA PHE A 205 5.47 -2.16 8.46
C PHE A 205 5.68 -3.35 7.50
N MET A 206 6.29 -3.09 6.33
CA MET A 206 6.65 -4.17 5.40
C MET A 206 7.70 -5.11 5.99
N LEU A 207 8.74 -4.59 6.66
CA LEU A 207 9.74 -5.44 7.34
C LEU A 207 9.10 -6.30 8.44
N ASP A 208 8.12 -5.77 9.18
CA ASP A 208 7.40 -6.54 10.19
C ASP A 208 6.48 -7.60 9.57
N ALA A 209 5.82 -7.29 8.45
CA ALA A 209 5.04 -8.28 7.71
C ALA A 209 5.93 -9.40 7.13
N LEU A 210 7.10 -9.06 6.58
CA LEU A 210 8.05 -10.05 6.04
C LEU A 210 8.54 -11.05 7.10
N LYS A 211 8.74 -10.62 8.36
CA LYS A 211 9.09 -11.52 9.47
C LYS A 211 8.02 -12.60 9.71
N ARG A 212 6.76 -12.28 9.41
CA ARG A 212 5.61 -13.19 9.59
C ARG A 212 5.36 -14.05 8.35
N VAL A 213 5.63 -13.50 7.15
CA VAL A 213 5.42 -14.18 5.88
C VAL A 213 6.51 -15.21 5.59
N ARG A 214 7.80 -14.91 5.90
CA ARG A 214 8.93 -15.80 5.61
C ARG A 214 8.85 -17.19 6.23
N PRO A 215 8.32 -17.41 7.45
CA PRO A 215 8.15 -18.73 8.02
C PRO A 215 7.06 -19.59 7.36
N LEU A 216 6.19 -19.01 6.54
CA LEU A 216 5.11 -19.73 5.89
C LEU A 216 5.66 -20.60 4.74
N GLU A 217 5.07 -21.76 4.58
CA GLU A 217 5.26 -22.54 3.36
C GLU A 217 4.41 -21.92 2.25
N LEU A 218 5.04 -21.27 1.28
CA LEU A 218 4.33 -20.56 0.20
C LEU A 218 4.57 -21.23 -1.13
N GLU A 219 3.48 -21.61 -1.81
CA GLU A 219 3.47 -22.04 -3.19
C GLU A 219 2.91 -20.95 -4.12
N MET A 220 2.19 -19.97 -3.56
CA MET A 220 1.59 -18.90 -4.33
C MET A 220 1.37 -17.66 -3.46
N ILE A 221 1.57 -16.44 -4.04
CA ILE A 221 1.11 -15.17 -3.48
C ILE A 221 0.13 -14.54 -4.47
N CYS A 222 -1.03 -14.14 -3.95
CA CYS A 222 -2.15 -13.57 -4.69
C CYS A 222 -2.33 -12.09 -4.33
N PRO A 223 -1.66 -11.17 -5.05
CA PRO A 223 -1.78 -9.74 -4.80
C PRO A 223 -3.08 -9.15 -5.34
N GLY A 224 -3.41 -7.91 -4.93
CA GLY A 224 -4.54 -7.14 -5.44
C GLY A 224 -4.34 -6.61 -6.86
N HIS A 225 -3.09 -6.42 -7.28
CA HIS A 225 -2.72 -5.94 -8.61
C HIS A 225 -1.54 -6.70 -9.19
N GLY A 226 -1.54 -6.84 -10.53
CA GLY A 226 -0.48 -7.48 -11.28
C GLY A 226 -0.57 -9.00 -11.29
N PRO A 227 0.48 -9.69 -11.77
CA PRO A 227 0.50 -11.13 -11.87
C PRO A 227 0.46 -11.83 -10.51
N VAL A 228 -0.24 -12.96 -10.45
CA VAL A 228 -0.20 -13.88 -9.31
C VAL A 228 1.18 -14.54 -9.28
N LEU A 229 1.85 -14.53 -8.15
CA LEU A 229 3.18 -15.08 -7.97
C LEU A 229 3.08 -16.59 -7.76
N ASP A 230 3.24 -17.36 -8.81
CA ASP A 230 3.36 -18.83 -8.82
C ASP A 230 4.81 -19.29 -8.90
N THR A 231 5.73 -18.35 -9.06
CA THR A 231 7.18 -18.55 -9.12
C THR A 231 7.92 -17.34 -8.57
N GLY A 232 9.21 -17.49 -8.24
CA GLY A 232 10.06 -16.37 -7.82
C GLY A 232 9.71 -15.77 -6.45
N ILE A 233 8.89 -16.44 -5.63
CA ILE A 233 8.46 -15.94 -4.31
C ILE A 233 9.64 -15.57 -3.41
N PRO A 234 10.68 -16.41 -3.23
CA PRO A 234 11.82 -16.04 -2.39
C PRO A 234 12.51 -14.75 -2.88
N HIS A 235 12.67 -14.61 -4.20
CA HIS A 235 13.29 -13.43 -4.80
C HIS A 235 12.43 -12.18 -4.55
N MET A 236 11.11 -12.28 -4.67
CA MET A 236 10.19 -11.18 -4.37
C MET A 236 10.31 -10.75 -2.90
N LEU A 237 10.31 -11.70 -1.96
CA LEU A 237 10.45 -11.41 -0.52
C LEU A 237 11.80 -10.75 -0.21
N ASP A 238 12.90 -11.25 -0.81
CA ASP A 238 14.23 -10.68 -0.63
C ASP A 238 14.33 -9.27 -1.20
N THR A 239 13.72 -9.05 -2.36
CA THR A 239 13.66 -7.73 -3.01
C THR A 239 12.89 -6.72 -2.18
N TYR A 240 11.71 -7.10 -1.65
CA TYR A 240 10.92 -6.23 -0.78
C TYR A 240 11.65 -5.92 0.54
N GLU A 241 12.36 -6.89 1.12
CA GLU A 241 13.21 -6.66 2.30
C GLU A 241 14.33 -5.68 2.00
N GLN A 242 15.05 -5.86 0.88
CA GLN A 242 16.10 -4.96 0.44
C GLN A 242 15.57 -3.52 0.24
N TRP A 243 14.43 -3.37 -0.45
CA TRP A 243 13.84 -2.06 -0.69
C TRP A 243 13.29 -1.40 0.58
N SER A 244 12.86 -2.20 1.55
CA SER A 244 12.35 -1.72 2.84
C SER A 244 13.45 -1.46 3.87
N THR A 245 14.64 -2.02 3.69
CA THR A 245 15.76 -1.81 4.60
C THR A 245 16.30 -0.39 4.44
N VAL A 246 16.14 0.42 5.49
CA VAL A 246 16.63 1.79 5.53
C VAL A 246 18.03 1.79 6.10
N ILE A 247 18.99 2.18 5.29
CA ILE A 247 20.38 2.42 5.73
C ILE A 247 20.57 3.92 5.80
N ASN A 248 20.75 4.46 7.02
CA ASN A 248 21.03 5.89 7.19
C ASN A 248 22.43 6.19 6.63
N PRO A 249 22.54 7.03 5.57
CA PRO A 249 23.83 7.37 4.98
C PRO A 249 24.64 8.37 5.84
N ASN A 250 24.03 8.96 6.86
CA ASN A 250 24.66 9.97 7.70
C ASN A 250 25.53 9.28 8.76
N PRO A 251 26.84 9.60 8.83
CA PRO A 251 27.75 8.98 9.82
C PRO A 251 27.55 9.54 11.23
N ARG A 252 26.88 10.67 11.38
CA ARG A 252 26.57 11.36 12.65
C ARG A 252 25.13 11.83 12.66
N PRO A 253 24.56 12.10 13.84
CA PRO A 253 23.28 12.78 13.94
C PRO A 253 23.24 14.02 13.05
N THR A 254 22.20 14.15 12.24
CA THR A 254 22.11 15.18 11.20
C THR A 254 20.82 15.98 11.35
N VAL A 255 20.93 17.29 11.29
CA VAL A 255 19.80 18.23 11.26
C VAL A 255 19.75 18.92 9.91
N ILE A 256 18.59 18.86 9.28
CA ILE A 256 18.31 19.53 8.01
C ILE A 256 17.48 20.78 8.25
N ILE A 257 17.91 21.91 7.69
CA ILE A 257 17.24 23.22 7.83
C ILE A 257 16.86 23.73 6.45
N PRO A 258 15.72 23.29 5.88
CA PRO A 258 15.18 23.89 4.67
C PRO A 258 14.52 25.23 5.03
N TYR A 259 14.82 26.27 4.27
CA TYR A 259 14.25 27.58 4.51
C TYR A 259 13.96 28.34 3.21
N VAL A 260 13.08 29.34 3.30
CA VAL A 260 12.87 30.36 2.30
C VAL A 260 13.09 31.74 2.92
N SER A 261 13.73 32.65 2.21
CA SER A 261 14.00 34.00 2.73
C SER A 261 13.69 35.05 1.68
N ALA A 262 12.65 35.87 1.90
CA ALA A 262 12.26 36.92 0.95
C ALA A 262 13.17 38.16 1.03
N TYR A 263 13.56 38.57 2.22
CA TYR A 263 14.36 39.78 2.48
C TYR A 263 15.65 39.51 3.26
N GLY A 264 16.10 38.26 3.32
CA GLY A 264 17.32 37.88 4.02
C GLY A 264 17.16 37.55 5.52
N TYR A 265 16.10 38.01 6.20
CA TYR A 265 15.98 37.84 7.65
C TYR A 265 15.81 36.37 8.06
N THR A 266 14.96 35.60 7.40
CA THR A 266 14.78 34.19 7.69
C THR A 266 16.07 33.40 7.40
N GLY A 267 16.81 33.77 6.34
CA GLY A 267 18.12 33.19 6.04
C GLY A 267 19.16 33.45 7.13
N GLN A 268 19.20 34.68 7.68
CA GLN A 268 20.07 34.99 8.84
C GLN A 268 19.70 34.18 10.07
N LEU A 269 18.39 33.99 10.34
CA LEU A 269 17.93 33.10 11.43
C LEU A 269 18.39 31.67 11.20
N ALA A 270 18.21 31.14 9.96
CA ALA A 270 18.66 29.79 9.61
C ALA A 270 20.17 29.59 9.87
N GLN A 271 21.00 30.57 9.43
CA GLN A 271 22.44 30.54 9.65
C GLN A 271 22.79 30.59 11.15
N SER A 272 22.13 31.46 11.93
CA SER A 272 22.35 31.58 13.37
C SER A 272 21.98 30.29 14.12
N ILE A 273 20.86 29.66 13.74
CA ILE A 273 20.43 28.37 14.31
C ILE A 273 21.46 27.28 13.96
N ALA A 274 21.88 27.21 12.70
CA ALA A 274 22.90 26.24 12.27
C ALA A 274 24.21 26.41 13.01
N GLN A 275 24.66 27.65 13.21
CA GLN A 275 25.86 27.95 13.99
C GLN A 275 25.70 27.48 15.43
N GLY A 276 24.56 27.78 16.08
CA GLY A 276 24.30 27.36 17.46
C GLY A 276 24.31 25.83 17.64
N ILE A 277 23.79 25.07 16.65
CA ILE A 277 23.85 23.60 16.66
C ILE A 277 25.30 23.14 16.47
N THR A 278 26.03 23.71 15.54
CA THR A 278 27.42 23.38 15.23
C THR A 278 28.34 23.63 16.45
N ASP A 279 28.11 24.72 17.16
CA ASP A 279 28.91 25.09 18.36
C ASP A 279 28.76 24.07 19.50
N LYS A 280 27.62 23.35 19.55
CA LYS A 280 27.45 22.23 20.49
C LYS A 280 28.31 21.01 20.14
N GLY A 281 28.68 20.86 18.90
CA GLY A 281 29.47 19.75 18.38
C GLY A 281 28.70 18.42 18.27
N GLY A 282 29.24 17.51 17.49
CA GLY A 282 28.73 16.13 17.37
C GLY A 282 27.51 15.96 16.44
N ILE A 283 26.98 17.05 15.89
CA ILE A 283 25.81 17.06 14.99
C ILE A 283 26.20 17.71 13.66
N ASP A 284 25.86 17.07 12.56
CA ASP A 284 25.99 17.64 11.22
C ASP A 284 24.75 18.49 10.91
N VAL A 285 24.98 19.68 10.34
CA VAL A 285 23.88 20.59 9.96
C VAL A 285 23.97 20.91 8.48
N ARG A 286 22.86 20.80 7.77
CA ARG A 286 22.74 21.18 6.37
C ARG A 286 21.64 22.20 6.19
N LEU A 287 21.99 23.34 5.55
CA LEU A 287 21.05 24.40 5.21
C LEU A 287 20.70 24.31 3.73
N TYR A 288 19.40 24.48 3.45
CA TYR A 288 18.89 24.51 2.08
C TYR A 288 17.99 25.73 1.86
N ASP A 289 18.44 26.66 1.02
CA ASP A 289 17.54 27.68 0.48
C ASP A 289 16.64 27.01 -0.56
N MET A 290 15.36 26.86 -0.23
CA MET A 290 14.39 26.14 -1.07
C MET A 290 14.00 26.89 -2.36
N VAL A 291 14.49 28.13 -2.55
CA VAL A 291 14.39 28.84 -3.84
C VAL A 291 15.40 28.27 -4.85
N GLU A 292 16.54 27.79 -4.38
CA GLU A 292 17.65 27.34 -5.20
C GLU A 292 17.86 25.81 -5.13
N ALA A 293 17.50 25.20 -4.01
CA ALA A 293 17.75 23.78 -3.76
C ALA A 293 16.83 22.86 -4.56
N ASP A 294 17.36 21.68 -4.91
CA ASP A 294 16.55 20.59 -5.45
C ASP A 294 15.66 20.03 -4.34
N ALA A 295 14.33 20.25 -4.47
CA ALA A 295 13.35 19.85 -3.50
C ALA A 295 13.30 18.31 -3.32
N GLY A 296 13.52 17.52 -4.37
CA GLY A 296 13.57 16.06 -4.31
C GLY A 296 14.73 15.57 -3.47
N LYS A 297 15.92 16.14 -3.65
CA LYS A 297 17.11 15.85 -2.86
C LYS A 297 16.89 16.20 -1.37
N VAL A 298 16.31 17.37 -1.08
CA VAL A 298 16.04 17.78 0.29
C VAL A 298 15.01 16.85 0.96
N ALA A 299 13.96 16.46 0.24
CA ALA A 299 12.97 15.50 0.72
C ALA A 299 13.63 14.13 1.03
N GLU A 300 14.53 13.65 0.17
CA GLU A 300 15.29 12.42 0.42
C GLU A 300 16.16 12.54 1.68
N GLU A 301 16.90 13.62 1.84
CA GLU A 301 17.75 13.82 3.03
C GLU A 301 16.94 13.92 4.33
N LEU A 302 15.74 14.48 4.28
CA LEU A 302 14.82 14.53 5.43
C LEU A 302 14.39 13.15 5.92
N LEU A 303 14.35 12.14 5.05
CA LEU A 303 14.07 10.76 5.45
C LEU A 303 15.12 10.22 6.41
N TYR A 304 16.38 10.63 6.28
CA TYR A 304 17.52 10.13 7.06
C TYR A 304 17.97 11.09 8.15
N ALA A 305 17.39 12.28 8.24
CA ALA A 305 17.71 13.26 9.28
C ALA A 305 17.20 12.82 10.66
N ASP A 306 17.94 13.15 11.72
CA ASP A 306 17.52 12.97 13.12
C ASP A 306 16.64 14.14 13.59
N GLY A 307 16.76 15.29 12.91
CA GLY A 307 15.91 16.45 13.16
C GLY A 307 15.81 17.36 11.94
N PHE A 308 14.78 18.20 11.93
CA PHE A 308 14.61 19.23 10.91
C PHE A 308 13.96 20.48 11.44
N LEU A 309 14.31 21.63 10.85
CA LEU A 309 13.78 22.93 11.22
C LEU A 309 13.31 23.65 9.95
N LEU A 310 12.01 23.93 9.85
CA LEU A 310 11.42 24.56 8.67
C LEU A 310 11.42 26.09 8.83
N GLY A 311 12.14 26.77 7.93
CA GLY A 311 12.28 28.23 7.95
C GLY A 311 11.46 28.92 6.87
N THR A 312 10.56 29.85 7.23
CA THR A 312 9.79 30.63 6.28
C THR A 312 9.36 31.97 6.86
N PRO A 313 9.43 33.09 6.09
CA PRO A 313 8.74 34.29 6.53
C PRO A 313 7.22 34.09 6.42
N THR A 314 6.47 34.84 7.24
CA THR A 314 5.03 34.87 7.11
C THR A 314 4.62 35.97 6.12
N ILE A 315 4.03 35.57 4.99
CA ILE A 315 3.50 36.49 3.98
C ILE A 315 2.04 36.11 3.72
N VAL A 316 1.14 37.10 3.75
CA VAL A 316 -0.31 36.88 3.63
C VAL A 316 -0.84 35.90 4.71
N GLY A 317 -0.23 35.92 5.90
CA GLY A 317 -0.63 35.08 7.03
C GLY A 317 -0.15 33.61 6.97
N GLU A 318 0.65 33.24 5.95
CA GLU A 318 1.00 31.87 5.69
C GLU A 318 2.51 31.66 5.44
N ALA A 319 2.94 30.41 5.55
CA ALA A 319 4.24 29.98 5.07
C ALA A 319 4.33 30.07 3.53
N LEU A 320 5.53 30.30 3.00
CA LEU A 320 5.72 30.34 1.56
C LEU A 320 5.68 28.94 0.91
N LYS A 321 5.21 28.93 -0.33
CA LYS A 321 4.93 27.71 -1.11
C LYS A 321 6.06 26.65 -1.11
N PRO A 322 7.37 26.98 -1.27
CA PRO A 322 8.40 25.96 -1.27
C PRO A 322 8.47 25.13 0.02
N ILE A 323 8.15 25.73 1.17
CA ILE A 323 8.07 25.01 2.46
C ILE A 323 6.78 24.20 2.53
N TRP A 324 5.65 24.75 2.08
CA TRP A 324 4.40 23.98 1.97
C TRP A 324 4.55 22.74 1.08
N ASP A 325 5.12 22.88 -0.11
CA ASP A 325 5.34 21.78 -1.04
C ASP A 325 6.18 20.66 -0.38
N LEU A 326 7.22 21.03 0.36
CA LEU A 326 8.05 20.08 1.09
C LEU A 326 7.25 19.33 2.17
N THR A 327 6.39 20.04 2.92
CA THR A 327 5.61 19.43 4.00
C THR A 327 4.50 18.52 3.50
N THR A 328 3.97 18.71 2.29
CA THR A 328 2.95 17.83 1.72
C THR A 328 3.46 16.42 1.42
N GLY A 329 4.78 16.24 1.30
CA GLY A 329 5.44 14.92 1.16
C GLY A 329 5.84 14.27 2.49
N MET A 330 5.61 14.94 3.64
CA MET A 330 5.98 14.40 4.94
C MET A 330 4.87 13.49 5.49
N PHE A 331 5.24 12.26 5.81
CA PHE A 331 4.35 11.27 6.41
C PHE A 331 4.83 10.88 7.81
N ALA A 332 3.91 10.73 8.76
CA ALA A 332 4.26 10.42 10.16
C ALA A 332 5.07 9.11 10.32
N GLY A 333 4.80 8.12 9.46
CA GLY A 333 5.54 6.84 9.46
C GLY A 333 7.01 6.96 9.04
N THR A 334 7.36 7.98 8.27
CA THR A 334 8.74 8.20 7.76
C THR A 334 9.45 9.38 8.44
N HIS A 335 8.71 10.37 8.93
CA HIS A 335 9.26 11.59 9.53
C HIS A 335 8.93 11.72 11.02
N GLY A 336 8.06 10.87 11.57
CA GLY A 336 7.73 10.86 12.99
C GLY A 336 8.91 10.46 13.88
N GLY A 337 8.87 10.89 15.15
CA GLY A 337 9.91 10.58 16.13
C GLY A 337 11.17 11.44 16.01
N LYS A 338 11.27 12.34 15.01
CA LYS A 338 12.39 13.26 14.81
C LYS A 338 12.22 14.54 15.62
N VAL A 339 13.32 15.21 15.92
CA VAL A 339 13.27 16.56 16.49
C VAL A 339 12.83 17.53 15.40
N ALA A 340 11.69 18.20 15.58
CA ALA A 340 11.14 19.10 14.58
C ALA A 340 10.74 20.45 15.19
N SER A 341 10.96 21.53 14.44
CA SER A 341 10.49 22.87 14.78
C SER A 341 10.31 23.74 13.53
N ALA A 342 9.70 24.90 13.69
CA ALA A 342 9.58 25.93 12.66
C ALA A 342 10.08 27.27 13.18
N PHE A 343 10.58 28.10 12.26
CA PHE A 343 11.02 29.46 12.57
C PHE A 343 10.79 30.39 11.37
N GLY A 344 10.78 31.70 11.63
CA GLY A 344 10.64 32.68 10.55
C GLY A 344 10.56 34.10 11.03
N SER A 345 10.59 35.03 10.08
CA SER A 345 10.35 36.45 10.29
C SER A 345 8.91 36.82 9.93
N TYR A 346 8.33 37.77 10.66
CA TYR A 346 7.02 38.35 10.37
C TYR A 346 7.02 39.83 10.67
N GLY A 347 6.08 40.58 10.08
CA GLY A 347 5.95 42.02 10.30
C GLY A 347 4.80 42.65 9.54
#